data_90319e8df0634060e1364ce49b202b9c
#
_entry.id   90319e8df0634060e1364ce49b202b9c
#
_cell.length_a   1.000
_cell.length_b   1.000
_cell.length_c   1.000
_cell.angle_alpha   90.00
_cell.angle_beta   90.00
_cell.angle_gamma   90.00
#
_symmetry.space_group_name_H-M   'P 1'
#
loop_
_entity.id
_entity.type
_entity.pdbx_description
1 polymer ?
#
loop_
_entity_poly.entity_id
_entity_poly.type
_entity_poly.pdbx_seq_one_letter_code
_entity_poly.pdbx_strand_id
1 'polypeptide(L)' 'MPIPDQFIHRHIDSHYDSICRLCTRTVAMAKEEPGLLRNEKNHVCDPYFVAMLKDHGIEPASLIEELYKDSD' A
#
# COMPACT_ATOMS: atom_id res chain seq x y z
N MET A 1 -1.85 15.11 -10.10
CA MET A 1 -3.08 14.35 -10.01
C MET A 1 -2.82 13.02 -9.34
N PRO A 2 -3.58 12.65 -8.34
CA PRO A 2 -3.33 11.38 -7.68
C PRO A 2 -3.62 10.22 -8.61
N ILE A 3 -2.83 9.17 -8.48
CA ILE A 3 -3.02 7.98 -9.25
C ILE A 3 -4.16 7.19 -8.61
N PRO A 4 -5.26 6.92 -9.34
CA PRO A 4 -6.41 6.25 -8.72
C PRO A 4 -6.06 4.91 -8.10
N ASP A 5 -5.05 4.23 -8.66
CA ASP A 5 -4.69 2.92 -8.18
C ASP A 5 -3.46 2.90 -7.30
N GLN A 6 -3.14 4.03 -6.68
CA GLN A 6 -1.97 4.09 -5.82
C GLN A 6 -2.09 3.19 -4.60
N PHE A 7 -3.31 2.97 -4.12
CA PHE A 7 -3.52 2.15 -2.92
C PHE A 7 -4.31 0.90 -3.25
N ILE A 8 -3.93 -0.20 -2.63
CA ILE A 8 -4.64 -1.47 -2.75
C ILE A 8 -5.38 -1.70 -1.46
N HIS A 9 -6.66 -1.98 -1.54
CA HIS A 9 -7.46 -2.28 -0.36
C HIS A 9 -7.61 -3.79 -0.24
N ARG A 10 -7.30 -4.32 0.92
CA ARG A 10 -7.45 -5.74 1.21
C ARG A 10 -8.46 -5.92 2.33
N HIS A 11 -9.32 -6.90 2.18
CA HIS A 11 -10.28 -7.24 3.22
C HIS A 11 -9.76 -8.48 3.94
N ILE A 12 -9.37 -8.34 5.19
CA ILE A 12 -8.84 -9.44 5.98
C ILE A 12 -9.67 -9.57 7.24
N ASP A 13 -10.23 -10.76 7.45
CA ASP A 13 -11.09 -11.01 8.59
C ASP A 13 -12.22 -9.97 8.65
N SER A 14 -12.18 -9.08 9.59
CA SER A 14 -13.26 -8.11 9.74
C SER A 14 -12.79 -6.68 9.52
N HIS A 15 -11.65 -6.50 8.87
CA HIS A 15 -11.17 -5.14 8.64
C HIS A 15 -10.55 -5.01 7.26
N TYR A 16 -10.25 -3.78 6.88
CA TYR A 16 -9.64 -3.46 5.60
C TYR A 16 -8.27 -2.85 5.83
N ASP A 17 -7.32 -3.22 4.95
CA ASP A 17 -5.99 -2.63 4.94
C ASP A 17 -5.82 -1.83 3.67
N SER A 18 -5.04 -0.76 3.75
CA SER A 18 -4.66 0.00 2.58
C SER A 18 -3.15 -0.10 2.43
N ILE A 19 -2.68 -0.49 1.26
CA ILE A 19 -1.26 -0.69 1.00
C ILE A 19 -0.85 0.21 -0.15
N CYS A 20 0.21 0.98 0.06
CA CYS A 20 0.72 1.88 -0.98
C CYS A 20 1.49 1.08 -2.01
N ARG A 21 1.13 1.24 -3.28
CA ARG A 21 1.79 0.52 -4.36
C ARG A 21 3.17 1.09 -4.70
N LEU A 22 3.47 2.27 -4.22
CA LEU A 22 4.75 2.91 -4.51
C LEU A 22 5.81 2.54 -3.49
N CYS A 23 5.44 2.48 -2.22
CA CYS A 23 6.41 2.17 -1.17
C CYS A 23 6.13 0.82 -0.49
N THR A 24 5.09 0.11 -0.91
CA THR A 24 4.74 -1.23 -0.45
C THR A 24 4.42 -1.34 1.03
N ARG A 25 4.15 -0.22 1.69
CA ARG A 25 3.87 -0.24 3.12
C ARG A 25 2.38 -0.14 3.39
N THR A 26 1.95 -0.72 4.52
CA THR A 26 0.57 -0.58 4.95
C THR A 26 0.37 0.84 5.43
N VAL A 27 -0.57 1.52 4.80
CA VAL A 27 -0.85 2.92 5.07
C VAL A 27 -1.90 3.09 6.14
N ALA A 28 -2.89 2.21 6.15
CA ALA A 28 -4.02 2.36 7.05
C ALA A 28 -4.70 1.03 7.29
N MET A 29 -5.42 0.94 8.40
CA MET A 29 -6.26 -0.21 8.73
C MET A 29 -7.54 0.34 9.32
N ALA A 30 -8.67 -0.18 8.89
CA ALA A 30 -9.95 0.28 9.41
C ALA A 30 -11.00 -0.81 9.23
N LYS A 31 -12.06 -0.71 9.99
CA LYS A 31 -13.15 -1.68 9.88
C LYS A 31 -13.96 -1.48 8.62
N GLU A 32 -13.94 -0.27 8.07
CA GLU A 32 -14.68 0.05 6.86
C GLU A 32 -13.77 0.78 5.90
N GLU A 33 -13.99 0.55 4.60
CA GLU A 33 -13.16 1.19 3.58
C GLU A 33 -13.08 2.71 3.69
N PRO A 34 -14.18 3.41 3.93
CA PRO A 34 -14.09 4.87 4.05
C PRO A 34 -13.12 5.35 5.12
N GLY A 35 -12.88 4.52 6.14
CA GLY A 35 -11.93 4.87 7.18
C GLY A 35 -10.50 4.89 6.72
N LEU A 36 -10.20 4.31 5.56
CA LEU A 36 -8.84 4.29 5.03
C LEU A 36 -8.50 5.60 4.31
N LEU A 37 -9.49 6.29 3.81
CA LEU A 37 -9.25 7.46 2.96
C LEU A 37 -8.45 8.55 3.64
N ARG A 38 -8.70 8.77 4.89
CA ARG A 38 -8.01 9.82 5.64
C ARG A 38 -6.50 9.61 5.65
N ASN A 39 -6.10 8.41 5.97
CA ASN A 39 -4.68 8.09 6.03
C ASN A 39 -4.05 8.03 4.65
N GLU A 40 -4.81 7.57 3.66
CA GLU A 40 -4.33 7.56 2.29
C GLU A 40 -4.05 8.98 1.81
N LYS A 41 -4.96 9.88 2.15
CA LYS A 41 -4.81 11.27 1.74
C LYS A 41 -3.58 11.91 2.36
N ASN A 42 -3.26 11.53 3.60
CA ASN A 42 -2.14 12.12 4.31
C ASN A 42 -0.85 11.33 4.15
N HIS A 43 -0.88 10.23 3.44
CA HIS A 43 0.30 9.37 3.31
C HIS A 43 1.36 10.00 2.42
N VAL A 44 2.59 9.94 2.86
CA VAL A 44 3.74 10.37 2.08
C VAL A 44 4.73 9.21 2.08
N CYS A 45 5.15 8.79 0.90
CA CYS A 45 6.10 7.69 0.79
C CYS A 45 7.46 8.12 1.32
N ASP A 46 8.16 7.18 1.96
CA ASP A 46 9.51 7.42 2.44
C ASP A 46 10.45 7.43 1.23
N PRO A 47 11.06 8.57 0.90
CA PRO A 47 11.91 8.65 -0.29
C PRO A 47 13.13 7.75 -0.22
N TYR A 48 13.63 7.49 0.98
CA TYR A 48 14.79 6.61 1.13
C TYR A 48 14.42 5.16 0.84
N PHE A 49 13.25 4.75 1.28
CA PHE A 49 12.79 3.39 1.02
C PHE A 49 12.51 3.18 -0.45
N VAL A 50 11.87 4.15 -1.10
CA VAL A 50 11.58 4.08 -2.52
C VAL A 50 12.86 4.04 -3.32
N ALA A 51 13.85 4.85 -2.94
CA ALA A 51 15.14 4.86 -3.62
C ALA A 51 15.87 3.53 -3.44
N MET A 52 15.74 2.94 -2.26
CA MET A 52 16.36 1.65 -2.00
C MET A 52 15.77 0.56 -2.90
N LEU A 53 14.46 0.54 -3.05
CA LEU A 53 13.81 -0.42 -3.94
C LEU A 53 14.30 -0.27 -5.36
N LYS A 54 14.44 0.97 -5.81
CA LYS A 54 14.92 1.26 -7.14
C LYS A 54 16.36 0.79 -7.33
N ASP A 55 17.21 1.06 -6.34
CA ASP A 55 18.60 0.67 -6.38
C ASP A 55 18.77 -0.84 -6.48
N HIS A 56 17.92 -1.57 -5.82
CA HIS A 56 17.99 -3.03 -5.83
C HIS A 56 17.20 -3.65 -6.99
N GLY A 57 16.62 -2.82 -7.85
CA GLY A 57 15.87 -3.33 -9.00
C GLY A 57 14.58 -4.01 -8.61
N ILE A 58 14.01 -3.65 -7.46
CA ILE A 58 12.78 -4.26 -7.00
C ILE A 58 11.60 -3.42 -7.46
N GLU A 59 10.65 -4.07 -8.13
CA GLU A 59 9.43 -3.37 -8.52
C GLU A 59 8.42 -3.46 -7.39
N PRO A 60 7.87 -2.33 -6.93
CA PRO A 60 6.90 -2.36 -5.83
C PRO A 60 5.72 -3.29 -6.08
N ALA A 61 5.23 -3.32 -7.31
CA ALA A 61 4.10 -4.19 -7.63
C ALA A 61 4.43 -5.66 -7.41
N SER A 62 5.63 -6.08 -7.81
CA SER A 62 6.05 -7.46 -7.61
C SER A 62 6.22 -7.79 -6.14
N LEU A 63 6.77 -6.85 -5.39
CA LEU A 63 6.96 -7.07 -3.96
C LEU A 63 5.63 -7.20 -3.24
N ILE A 64 4.65 -6.40 -3.63
CA ILE A 64 3.32 -6.49 -3.04
C ILE A 64 2.69 -7.84 -3.34
N GLU A 65 2.83 -8.33 -4.55
CA GLU A 65 2.30 -9.64 -4.91
C GLU A 65 2.93 -10.72 -4.05
N GLU A 66 4.23 -10.64 -3.80
CA GLU A 66 4.92 -11.61 -2.97
C GLU A 66 4.46 -11.56 -1.52
N LEU A 67 4.34 -10.35 -0.98
CA LEU A 67 4.03 -10.20 0.43
C LEU A 67 2.57 -10.47 0.76
N TYR A 68 1.67 -10.17 -0.18
CA TYR A 68 0.24 -10.20 0.11
C TYR A 68 -0.55 -11.16 -0.77
N LYS A 69 0.10 -12.05 -1.45
CA LYS A 69 -0.60 -12.89 -2.40
C LYS A 69 -1.55 -13.89 -1.76
N ASP A 70 -1.35 -14.17 -0.49
CA ASP A 70 -2.22 -15.11 0.18
C ASP A 70 -3.45 -14.53 0.71
N SER A 71 -3.69 -13.32 0.41
CA SER A 71 -4.83 -12.76 0.96
C SER A 71 -5.99 -13.17 0.21
N ASP A 72 -6.58 -13.96 0.39
CA ASP A 72 -7.78 -14.23 -0.08
C ASP A 72 -8.37 -15.16 0.26
#